data_1d7285f24c109d6fef4713f5699fdaae
#
_entry.id   1d7285f24c109d6fef4713f5699fdaae
#
_cell.length_a   1.000
_cell.length_b   1.000
_cell.length_c   1.000
_cell.angle_alpha   90.00
_cell.angle_beta   90.00
_cell.angle_gamma   90.00
#
_symmetry.space_group_name_H-M   'P 1'
#
loop_
_entity.id
_entity.type
_entity.pdbx_description
1 polymer ?
#
loop_
_entity_poly.entity_id
_entity_poly.type
_entity_poly.pdbx_seq_one_letter_code
_entity_poly.pdbx_strand_id
1 'polypeptide(L)'
;HYYDSAIELKNERISELHLRKIINQSGYFNNISEKFEIFNNITSYDIDNNLYFNAPIGNYSDNIKINFYKINIQKKYTDNISSVIKKLKLNIDNYIPSPLSSSLSSLTKDEKELGTICIDLGHSTSSISVFENNKFVYGDAIGVGSNNVTLDIARGLSTNISSAERLKTLYGSLAVSYTHLRAHETKSY
;
A
#
# COMPACT_ATOMS: atom_id res chain seq x y z
N HIS A 1 -9.04 0.01 0.32
CA HIS A 1 -10.33 0.71 0.49
C HIS A 1 -10.42 1.37 1.85
N TYR A 2 -11.00 2.57 1.90
CA TYR A 2 -11.31 3.27 3.13
C TYR A 2 -12.70 2.88 3.62
N TYR A 3 -12.83 2.74 4.91
CA TYR A 3 -14.08 2.47 5.62
C TYR A 3 -14.14 3.36 6.84
N ASP A 4 -15.34 3.67 7.28
CA ASP A 4 -15.58 4.37 8.52
C ASP A 4 -16.71 3.73 9.32
N SER A 5 -16.69 3.95 10.64
CA SER A 5 -17.76 3.58 11.55
C SER A 5 -17.85 4.59 12.66
N ALA A 6 -19.08 4.95 13.07
CA ALA A 6 -19.33 5.99 14.05
C ALA A 6 -20.35 5.55 15.09
N ILE A 7 -20.31 6.18 16.27
CA ILE A 7 -21.35 6.13 17.29
C ILE A 7 -21.61 7.53 17.85
N GLU A 8 -22.86 7.76 18.28
CA GLU A 8 -23.23 8.94 19.06
C GLU A 8 -22.96 8.68 20.55
N LEU A 9 -22.37 9.65 21.23
CA LEU A 9 -21.99 9.56 22.65
C LEU A 9 -22.81 10.49 23.55
N LYS A 10 -23.41 11.55 22.99
CA LYS A 10 -24.24 12.53 23.73
C LYS A 10 -23.51 13.18 24.91
N ASN A 11 -22.35 13.77 24.63
CA ASN A 11 -21.46 14.41 25.59
C ASN A 11 -20.93 13.45 26.67
N GLU A 12 -20.64 12.21 26.29
CA GLU A 12 -19.99 11.23 27.15
C GLU A 12 -18.47 11.24 26.98
N ARG A 13 -17.77 10.76 28.02
CA ARG A 13 -16.32 10.58 27.98
C ARG A 13 -15.96 9.35 27.15
N ILE A 14 -15.12 9.54 26.14
CA ILE A 14 -14.65 8.45 25.29
C ILE A 14 -13.85 7.45 26.13
N SER A 15 -14.25 6.18 26.06
CA SER A 15 -13.63 5.06 26.76
C SER A 15 -13.13 4.01 25.75
N GLU A 16 -12.26 3.11 26.20
CA GLU A 16 -11.87 1.95 25.39
C GLU A 16 -13.06 1.09 24.95
N LEU A 17 -14.10 1.01 25.79
CA LEU A 17 -15.31 0.24 25.46
C LEU A 17 -16.05 0.84 24.27
N HIS A 18 -16.11 2.17 24.17
CA HIS A 18 -16.71 2.84 23.02
C HIS A 18 -15.91 2.53 21.74
N LEU A 19 -14.58 2.63 21.77
CA LEU A 19 -13.74 2.29 20.63
C LEU A 19 -13.91 0.84 20.19
N ARG A 20 -13.88 -0.11 21.13
CA ARG A 20 -14.11 -1.54 20.86
C ARG A 20 -15.48 -1.79 20.24
N LYS A 21 -16.53 -1.10 20.69
CA LYS A 21 -17.88 -1.21 20.13
C LYS A 21 -17.89 -0.77 18.65
N ILE A 22 -17.29 0.37 18.34
CA ILE A 22 -17.19 0.88 16.96
C ILE A 22 -16.42 -0.11 16.09
N ILE A 23 -15.27 -0.60 16.56
CA ILE A 23 -14.43 -1.57 15.85
C ILE A 23 -15.23 -2.85 15.54
N ASN A 24 -15.97 -3.37 16.49
CA ASN A 24 -16.79 -4.57 16.31
C ASN A 24 -17.95 -4.33 15.33
N GLN A 25 -18.58 -3.15 15.36
CA GLN A 25 -19.66 -2.78 14.45
C GLN A 25 -19.16 -2.56 13.00
N SER A 26 -17.92 -2.11 12.82
CA SER A 26 -17.33 -1.86 11.50
C SER A 26 -17.14 -3.11 10.64
N GLY A 27 -17.54 -4.29 11.14
CA GLY A 27 -17.29 -5.54 10.45
C GLY A 27 -15.79 -5.86 10.36
N TYR A 28 -15.03 -5.47 11.37
CA TYR A 28 -13.58 -5.67 11.45
C TYR A 28 -13.17 -7.12 11.13
N PHE A 29 -14.09 -8.06 11.30
CA PHE A 29 -13.89 -9.49 11.05
C PHE A 29 -14.88 -10.12 10.06
N ASN A 30 -15.67 -9.34 9.33
CA ASN A 30 -16.61 -9.90 8.37
C ASN A 30 -15.87 -10.39 7.12
N ASN A 31 -15.57 -11.68 7.10
CA ASN A 31 -15.25 -12.41 5.88
C ASN A 31 -16.48 -12.40 4.97
N ILE A 32 -16.56 -11.44 4.08
CA ILE A 32 -17.49 -11.50 2.95
C ILE A 32 -17.11 -12.77 2.19
N SER A 33 -18.06 -13.63 1.86
CA SER A 33 -17.86 -15.02 1.42
C SER A 33 -16.83 -15.25 0.29
N GLU A 34 -16.47 -14.20 -0.45
CA GLU A 34 -15.52 -14.27 -1.57
C GLU A 34 -14.23 -13.46 -1.37
N LYS A 35 -14.15 -12.65 -0.31
CA LYS A 35 -13.00 -11.79 -0.02
C LYS A 35 -12.37 -12.18 1.32
N PHE A 36 -11.05 -12.10 1.36
CA PHE A 36 -10.25 -12.31 2.56
C PHE A 36 -9.54 -11.00 2.91
N GLU A 37 -9.72 -10.51 4.14
CA GLU A 37 -9.04 -9.32 4.64
C GLU A 37 -7.62 -9.70 5.04
N ILE A 38 -6.63 -9.11 4.36
CA ILE A 38 -5.21 -9.35 4.62
C ILE A 38 -4.58 -8.24 5.46
N PHE A 39 -5.23 -7.08 5.52
CA PHE A 39 -4.74 -5.94 6.28
C PHE A 39 -5.88 -5.05 6.72
N ASN A 40 -5.79 -4.55 7.95
CA ASN A 40 -6.72 -3.61 8.52
C ASN A 40 -6.01 -2.72 9.53
N ASN A 41 -6.14 -1.41 9.37
CA ASN A 41 -5.52 -0.44 10.25
C ASN A 41 -6.45 0.75 10.49
N ILE A 42 -6.44 1.26 11.72
CA ILE A 42 -7.09 2.53 12.06
C ILE A 42 -6.18 3.66 11.60
N THR A 43 -6.65 4.47 10.66
CA THR A 43 -5.89 5.61 10.14
C THR A 43 -6.07 6.84 11.02
N SER A 44 -7.29 7.13 11.43
CA SER A 44 -7.60 8.30 12.25
C SER A 44 -8.92 8.14 13.01
N TYR A 45 -9.14 9.07 13.93
CA TYR A 45 -10.39 9.25 14.68
C TYR A 45 -10.91 10.64 14.35
N ASP A 46 -12.20 10.76 14.12
CA ASP A 46 -12.88 12.03 13.95
C ASP A 46 -13.82 12.25 15.17
N ILE A 47 -13.62 13.34 15.88
CA ILE A 47 -14.40 13.71 17.05
C ILE A 47 -14.99 15.08 16.77
N ASP A 48 -16.31 15.16 16.66
CA ASP A 48 -17.02 16.41 16.42
C ASP A 48 -16.40 17.25 15.29
N ASN A 49 -16.05 16.57 14.16
CA ASN A 49 -15.37 17.09 12.95
C ASN A 49 -13.90 17.52 13.16
N ASN A 50 -13.26 17.09 14.25
CA ASN A 50 -11.82 17.27 14.45
C ASN A 50 -11.08 15.95 14.29
N LEU A 51 -10.01 15.97 13.50
CA LEU A 51 -9.22 14.77 13.18
C LEU A 51 -8.13 14.52 14.23
N TYR A 52 -8.05 13.29 14.72
CA TYR A 52 -7.04 12.82 15.67
C TYR A 52 -6.37 11.56 15.12
N PHE A 53 -5.05 11.46 15.25
CA PHE A 53 -4.30 10.28 14.82
C PHE A 53 -4.06 9.26 15.94
N ASN A 54 -4.16 9.71 17.21
CA ASN A 54 -4.08 8.84 18.38
C ASN A 54 -5.47 8.62 18.98
N ALA A 55 -5.63 7.51 19.70
CA ALA A 55 -6.90 7.18 20.35
C ALA A 55 -7.29 8.28 21.36
N PRO A 56 -8.44 8.92 21.17
CA PRO A 56 -8.84 10.10 21.94
C PRO A 56 -9.51 9.74 23.27
N ILE A 57 -8.96 8.77 23.99
CA ILE A 57 -9.50 8.28 25.25
C ILE A 57 -9.48 9.40 26.28
N GLY A 58 -10.61 9.61 26.95
CA GLY A 58 -10.78 10.60 28.00
C GLY A 58 -11.35 11.93 27.54
N ASN A 59 -11.42 12.21 26.25
CA ASN A 59 -12.10 13.40 25.72
C ASN A 59 -13.62 13.24 25.82
N TYR A 60 -14.32 14.34 26.01
CA TYR A 60 -15.79 14.39 25.89
C TYR A 60 -16.16 14.65 24.45
N SER A 61 -17.22 14.01 23.95
CA SER A 61 -17.69 14.17 22.59
C SER A 61 -19.16 13.82 22.45
N ASP A 62 -19.82 14.45 21.49
CA ASP A 62 -21.15 14.05 21.05
C ASP A 62 -21.08 12.91 20.04
N ASN A 63 -20.06 12.91 19.19
CA ASN A 63 -19.90 11.91 18.13
C ASN A 63 -18.44 11.48 17.98
N ILE A 64 -18.23 10.18 17.81
CA ILE A 64 -16.92 9.65 17.43
C ILE A 64 -17.05 8.76 16.22
N LYS A 65 -16.15 8.97 15.24
CA LYS A 65 -16.01 8.17 14.04
C LYS A 65 -14.58 7.64 13.95
N ILE A 66 -14.44 6.38 13.60
CA ILE A 66 -13.12 5.76 13.35
C ILE A 66 -12.97 5.51 11.86
N ASN A 67 -11.88 5.97 11.30
CA ASN A 67 -11.51 5.73 9.91
C ASN A 67 -10.52 4.57 9.81
N PHE A 68 -10.81 3.63 8.89
CA PHE A 68 -10.04 2.43 8.67
C PHE A 68 -9.50 2.38 7.24
N TYR A 69 -8.30 1.86 7.08
CA TYR A 69 -7.80 1.42 5.78
C TYR A 69 -7.70 -0.11 5.75
N LYS A 70 -8.41 -0.74 4.81
CA LYS A 70 -8.48 -2.20 4.69
C LYS A 70 -8.02 -2.66 3.30
N ILE A 71 -7.28 -3.76 3.27
CA ILE A 71 -6.91 -4.43 2.03
C ILE A 71 -7.57 -5.81 2.02
N ASN A 72 -8.42 -6.01 1.02
CA ASN A 72 -9.13 -7.26 0.79
C ASN A 72 -8.68 -7.88 -0.53
N ILE A 73 -8.45 -9.18 -0.54
CA ILE A 73 -8.14 -9.95 -1.74
C ILE A 73 -9.18 -11.03 -1.97
N GLN A 74 -9.28 -11.56 -3.19
CA GLN A 74 -10.16 -12.68 -3.45
C GLN A 74 -9.65 -13.92 -2.72
N LYS A 75 -10.52 -14.59 -1.99
CA LYS A 75 -10.23 -15.77 -1.16
C LYS A 75 -9.49 -16.88 -1.93
N LYS A 76 -9.78 -17.04 -3.22
CA LYS A 76 -9.11 -18.05 -4.06
C LYS A 76 -7.57 -17.92 -4.06
N TYR A 77 -7.03 -16.69 -3.92
CA TYR A 77 -5.58 -16.49 -3.89
C TYR A 77 -4.96 -16.97 -2.58
N THR A 78 -5.60 -16.68 -1.45
CA THR A 78 -5.16 -17.18 -0.15
C THR A 78 -5.31 -18.69 -0.04
N ASP A 79 -6.40 -19.26 -0.58
CA ASP A 79 -6.63 -20.69 -0.59
C ASP A 79 -5.57 -21.42 -1.43
N ASN A 80 -5.20 -20.89 -2.60
CA ASN A 80 -4.13 -21.43 -3.42
C ASN A 80 -2.78 -21.45 -2.68
N ILE A 81 -2.38 -20.31 -2.09
CA ILE A 81 -1.15 -20.20 -1.32
C ILE A 81 -1.19 -21.18 -0.13
N SER A 82 -2.28 -21.20 0.62
CA SER A 82 -2.47 -22.09 1.78
C SER A 82 -2.36 -23.55 1.38
N SER A 83 -2.89 -23.94 0.21
CA SER A 83 -2.84 -25.33 -0.26
C SER A 83 -1.40 -25.79 -0.55
N VAL A 84 -0.57 -24.89 -1.11
CA VAL A 84 0.86 -25.17 -1.38
C VAL A 84 1.64 -25.28 -0.07
N ILE A 85 1.46 -24.32 0.83
CA ILE A 85 2.17 -24.28 2.12
C ILE A 85 1.83 -25.51 3.00
N LYS A 86 0.55 -25.91 3.01
CA LYS A 86 0.11 -27.13 3.73
C LYS A 86 0.75 -28.42 3.21
N LYS A 87 1.02 -28.53 1.89
CA LYS A 87 1.76 -29.67 1.31
C LYS A 87 3.17 -29.78 1.89
N LEU A 88 3.77 -28.66 2.28
CA LEU A 88 5.08 -28.60 2.94
C LEU A 88 4.99 -28.81 4.47
N LYS A 89 3.81 -29.14 5.00
CA LYS A 89 3.53 -29.30 6.44
C LYS A 89 3.82 -28.03 7.26
N LEU A 90 3.65 -26.86 6.64
CA LEU A 90 3.79 -25.55 7.27
C LEU A 90 2.41 -24.89 7.44
N ASN A 91 2.31 -23.97 8.38
CA ASN A 91 1.13 -23.15 8.61
C ASN A 91 1.43 -21.70 8.22
N ILE A 92 0.39 -20.97 7.82
CA ILE A 92 0.46 -19.53 7.58
C ILE A 92 -0.13 -18.85 8.80
N ASP A 93 0.67 -18.03 9.50
CA ASP A 93 0.19 -17.24 10.63
C ASP A 93 -0.53 -15.98 10.15
N ASN A 94 0.08 -15.25 9.21
CA ASN A 94 -0.47 -13.99 8.68
C ASN A 94 -0.13 -13.77 7.21
N TYR A 95 -0.92 -12.93 6.56
CA TYR A 95 -0.64 -12.36 5.25
C TYR A 95 -0.27 -10.89 5.42
N ILE A 96 0.78 -10.45 4.77
CA ILE A 96 1.24 -9.06 4.80
C ILE A 96 1.29 -8.55 3.36
N PRO A 97 0.65 -7.41 3.03
CA PRO A 97 0.74 -6.81 1.70
C PRO A 97 2.17 -6.41 1.35
N SER A 98 2.62 -6.72 0.12
CA SER A 98 3.98 -6.38 -0.34
C SER A 98 4.32 -4.90 -0.17
N PRO A 99 3.44 -3.93 -0.52
CA PRO A 99 3.75 -2.51 -0.31
C PRO A 99 4.08 -2.17 1.14
N LEU A 100 3.39 -2.81 2.09
CA LEU A 100 3.65 -2.61 3.52
C LEU A 100 5.01 -3.21 3.92
N SER A 101 5.28 -4.47 3.52
CA SER A 101 6.52 -5.15 3.93
C SER A 101 7.77 -4.49 3.35
N SER A 102 7.74 -4.07 2.07
CA SER A 102 8.83 -3.32 1.42
C SER A 102 9.12 -2.01 2.14
N SER A 103 8.07 -1.27 2.49
CA SER A 103 8.21 0.01 3.19
C SER A 103 8.72 -0.13 4.62
N LEU A 104 8.24 -1.14 5.35
CA LEU A 104 8.71 -1.39 6.73
C LEU A 104 10.19 -1.73 6.78
N SER A 105 10.74 -2.36 5.72
CA SER A 105 12.17 -2.68 5.63
C SER A 105 13.03 -1.51 5.19
N SER A 106 12.48 -0.53 4.48
CA SER A 106 13.22 0.56 3.83
C SER A 106 13.14 1.88 4.58
N LEU A 107 11.99 2.16 5.20
CA LEU A 107 11.71 3.46 5.82
C LEU A 107 12.10 3.49 7.30
N THR A 108 12.72 4.58 7.72
CA THR A 108 12.98 4.91 9.12
C THR A 108 11.68 5.27 9.86
N LYS A 109 11.76 5.33 11.18
CA LYS A 109 10.63 5.75 12.00
C LYS A 109 10.25 7.22 11.73
N ASP A 110 11.26 8.07 11.61
CA ASP A 110 11.07 9.52 11.42
C ASP A 110 10.40 9.82 10.06
N GLU A 111 10.82 9.11 8.99
CA GLU A 111 10.18 9.24 7.68
C GLU A 111 8.70 8.84 7.72
N LYS A 112 8.36 7.76 8.42
CA LYS A 112 6.97 7.33 8.58
C LYS A 112 6.14 8.30 9.43
N GLU A 113 6.76 8.97 10.40
CA GLU A 113 6.10 9.95 11.26
C GLU A 113 5.83 11.25 10.52
N LEU A 114 6.82 11.75 9.77
CA LEU A 114 6.72 12.99 8.99
C LEU A 114 5.76 12.87 7.78
N GLY A 115 5.51 11.65 7.34
CA GLY A 115 4.74 11.36 6.15
C GLY A 115 5.63 11.09 4.94
N THR A 116 5.48 9.89 4.36
CA THR A 116 6.35 9.40 3.29
C THR A 116 5.58 8.57 2.29
N ILE A 117 5.96 8.73 1.03
CA ILE A 117 5.54 7.84 -0.06
C ILE A 117 6.71 6.94 -0.42
N CYS A 118 6.52 5.63 -0.34
CA CYS A 118 7.50 4.65 -0.80
C CYS A 118 6.99 4.00 -2.10
N ILE A 119 7.85 3.96 -3.11
CA ILE A 119 7.58 3.31 -4.39
C ILE A 119 8.55 2.13 -4.53
N ASP A 120 8.00 0.94 -4.71
CA ASP A 120 8.74 -0.29 -4.93
C ASP A 120 8.61 -0.69 -6.41
N LEU A 121 9.70 -0.63 -7.15
CA LEU A 121 9.78 -0.96 -8.58
C LEU A 121 10.31 -2.39 -8.73
N GLY A 122 9.39 -3.34 -8.75
CA GLY A 122 9.72 -4.75 -8.86
C GLY A 122 9.90 -5.26 -10.31
N HIS A 123 10.06 -6.56 -10.43
CA HIS A 123 10.21 -7.22 -11.73
C HIS A 123 8.92 -7.21 -12.56
N SER A 124 7.82 -7.66 -11.98
CA SER A 124 6.52 -7.79 -12.65
C SER A 124 5.47 -6.82 -12.14
N THR A 125 5.71 -6.18 -11.00
CA THR A 125 4.78 -5.27 -10.34
C THR A 125 5.53 -4.07 -9.82
N SER A 126 4.87 -2.92 -9.85
CA SER A 126 5.29 -1.74 -9.12
C SER A 126 4.24 -1.42 -8.07
N SER A 127 4.67 -1.08 -6.87
CA SER A 127 3.77 -0.79 -5.78
C SER A 127 4.07 0.56 -5.12
N ILE A 128 3.04 1.12 -4.52
CA ILE A 128 3.12 2.38 -3.76
C ILE A 128 2.58 2.14 -2.35
N SER A 129 3.18 2.77 -1.39
CA SER A 129 2.71 2.85 -0.01
C SER A 129 2.85 4.25 0.53
N VAL A 130 1.89 4.66 1.35
CA VAL A 130 1.86 5.98 1.99
C VAL A 130 1.78 5.79 3.48
N PHE A 131 2.68 6.46 4.18
CA PHE A 131 2.68 6.57 5.63
C PHE A 131 2.40 7.99 6.06
N GLU A 132 1.67 8.12 7.14
CA GLU A 132 1.38 9.38 7.82
C GLU A 132 1.25 9.10 9.32
N ASN A 133 1.93 9.89 10.15
CA ASN A 133 1.92 9.73 11.61
C ASN A 133 2.25 8.27 12.05
N ASN A 134 3.28 7.67 11.48
CA ASN A 134 3.68 6.27 11.67
C ASN A 134 2.65 5.20 11.25
N LYS A 135 1.58 5.58 10.57
CA LYS A 135 0.53 4.66 10.12
C LYS A 135 0.60 4.43 8.62
N PHE A 136 0.43 3.19 8.20
CA PHE A 136 0.21 2.85 6.80
C PHE A 136 -1.23 3.25 6.43
N VAL A 137 -1.37 4.31 5.66
CA VAL A 137 -2.68 4.89 5.32
C VAL A 137 -3.16 4.50 3.94
N TYR A 138 -2.25 4.15 3.02
CA TYR A 138 -2.60 3.73 1.68
C TYR A 138 -1.55 2.79 1.09
N GLY A 139 -1.98 1.85 0.26
CA GLY A 139 -1.12 1.02 -0.56
C GLY A 139 -1.86 0.48 -1.76
N ASP A 140 -1.17 0.45 -2.90
CA ASP A 140 -1.68 -0.08 -4.15
C ASP A 140 -0.55 -0.70 -4.97
N ALA A 141 -0.89 -1.50 -5.98
CA ALA A 141 0.07 -2.15 -6.86
C ALA A 141 -0.50 -2.29 -8.27
N ILE A 142 0.37 -2.11 -9.25
CA ILE A 142 0.06 -2.32 -10.67
C ILE A 142 0.93 -3.43 -11.25
N GLY A 143 0.40 -4.16 -12.23
CA GLY A 143 1.10 -5.25 -12.92
C GLY A 143 2.10 -4.75 -13.98
N VAL A 144 2.89 -3.74 -13.65
CA VAL A 144 3.94 -3.19 -14.51
C VAL A 144 5.24 -3.15 -13.71
N GLY A 145 6.33 -3.65 -14.28
CA GLY A 145 7.64 -3.71 -13.63
C GLY A 145 8.78 -3.74 -14.65
N SER A 146 9.99 -3.95 -14.17
CA SER A 146 11.19 -3.95 -15.00
C SER A 146 11.19 -4.99 -16.14
N ASN A 147 10.38 -6.05 -16.00
CA ASN A 147 10.18 -7.05 -17.06
C ASN A 147 9.51 -6.46 -18.31
N ASN A 148 8.64 -5.47 -18.15
CA ASN A 148 8.00 -4.79 -19.29
C ASN A 148 9.05 -4.09 -20.16
N VAL A 149 10.04 -3.44 -19.53
CA VAL A 149 11.18 -2.83 -20.24
C VAL A 149 11.98 -3.89 -20.99
N THR A 150 12.26 -5.05 -20.38
CA THR A 150 12.95 -6.16 -21.02
C THR A 150 12.20 -6.67 -22.25
N LEU A 151 10.87 -6.83 -22.13
CA LEU A 151 10.04 -7.26 -23.24
C LEU A 151 10.00 -6.24 -24.39
N ASP A 152 9.99 -4.95 -24.07
CA ASP A 152 10.02 -3.89 -25.09
C ASP A 152 11.36 -3.85 -25.81
N ILE A 153 12.48 -4.02 -25.11
CA ILE A 153 13.81 -4.16 -25.72
C ILE A 153 13.86 -5.41 -26.62
N ALA A 154 13.36 -6.56 -26.15
CA ALA A 154 13.33 -7.79 -26.91
C ALA A 154 12.54 -7.63 -28.21
N ARG A 155 11.39 -6.98 -28.17
CA ARG A 155 10.56 -6.68 -29.37
C ARG A 155 11.22 -5.67 -30.28
N GLY A 156 11.71 -4.54 -29.76
CA GLY A 156 12.31 -3.47 -30.54
C GLY A 156 13.58 -3.88 -31.27
N LEU A 157 14.39 -4.76 -30.65
CA LEU A 157 15.64 -5.27 -31.23
C LEU A 157 15.48 -6.65 -31.84
N SER A 158 14.28 -7.24 -31.92
CA SER A 158 14.00 -8.58 -32.41
C SER A 158 14.96 -9.64 -31.84
N THR A 159 15.21 -9.57 -30.53
CA THR A 159 16.14 -10.47 -29.82
C THR A 159 15.39 -11.30 -28.75
N ASN A 160 16.07 -12.30 -28.19
CA ASN A 160 15.51 -13.12 -27.13
C ASN A 160 15.52 -12.36 -25.79
N ILE A 161 14.66 -12.78 -24.84
CA ILE A 161 14.46 -12.14 -23.55
C ILE A 161 15.76 -12.07 -22.71
N SER A 162 16.58 -13.13 -22.74
CA SER A 162 17.83 -13.17 -21.96
C SER A 162 18.86 -12.16 -22.46
N SER A 163 18.96 -11.98 -23.79
CA SER A 163 19.79 -10.94 -24.39
C SER A 163 19.27 -9.54 -24.10
N ALA A 164 17.96 -9.35 -24.17
CA ALA A 164 17.33 -8.08 -23.83
C ALA A 164 17.55 -7.72 -22.35
N GLU A 165 17.43 -8.67 -21.43
CA GLU A 165 17.72 -8.45 -20.00
C GLU A 165 19.18 -8.06 -19.78
N ARG A 166 20.11 -8.72 -20.48
CA ARG A 166 21.54 -8.37 -20.44
C ARG A 166 21.79 -6.95 -20.98
N LEU A 167 21.15 -6.57 -22.07
CA LEU A 167 21.25 -5.22 -22.64
C LEU A 167 20.72 -4.19 -21.68
N LYS A 168 19.54 -4.43 -21.10
CA LYS A 168 18.95 -3.56 -20.06
C LYS A 168 19.89 -3.36 -18.88
N THR A 169 20.50 -4.45 -18.38
CA THR A 169 21.38 -4.39 -17.21
C THR A 169 22.70 -3.69 -17.49
N LEU A 170 23.28 -3.88 -18.68
CA LEU A 170 24.59 -3.32 -19.02
C LEU A 170 24.51 -1.87 -19.52
N TYR A 171 23.46 -1.53 -20.25
CA TYR A 171 23.35 -0.25 -20.96
C TYR A 171 22.15 0.59 -20.56
N GLY A 172 21.26 0.04 -19.72
CA GLY A 172 20.11 0.79 -19.21
C GLY A 172 20.56 1.96 -18.35
N SER A 173 20.07 3.15 -18.66
CA SER A 173 20.33 4.35 -17.88
C SER A 173 19.06 5.21 -17.81
N LEU A 174 18.76 5.75 -16.64
CA LEU A 174 17.71 6.74 -16.44
C LEU A 174 18.23 8.16 -16.64
N ALA A 175 19.56 8.34 -16.79
CA ALA A 175 20.15 9.64 -17.05
C ALA A 175 19.83 10.07 -18.48
N VAL A 176 19.00 11.10 -18.63
CA VAL A 176 18.76 11.76 -19.93
C VAL A 176 19.94 12.68 -20.19
N SER A 177 20.79 12.34 -21.18
CA SER A 177 21.79 13.26 -21.67
C SER A 177 21.09 14.35 -22.50
N TYR A 178 21.03 15.58 -22.00
CA TYR A 178 20.48 16.74 -22.70
C TYR A 178 21.31 17.18 -23.92
N THR A 179 22.34 16.43 -24.31
CA THR A 179 23.22 16.76 -25.43
C THR A 179 22.53 16.70 -26.80
N HIS A 180 21.34 16.09 -26.93
CA HIS A 180 20.62 15.98 -28.20
C HIS A 180 19.60 17.10 -28.47
N LEU A 181 19.36 18.03 -27.56
CA LEU A 181 18.39 19.13 -27.74
C LEU A 181 19.01 20.45 -28.29
N ARG A 182 20.31 20.46 -28.61
CA ARG A 182 20.97 21.66 -29.18
C ARG A 182 21.06 21.73 -30.70
N ALA A 183 20.35 20.90 -31.44
CA ALA A 183 20.53 20.75 -32.87
C ALA A 183 19.57 21.59 -33.76
N HIS A 184 18.79 22.52 -33.22
CA HIS A 184 17.94 23.42 -34.06
C HIS A 184 17.85 24.82 -33.50
N GLU A 185 18.99 25.48 -33.34
CA GLU A 185 19.00 26.95 -33.49
C GLU A 185 19.22 27.25 -34.97
N THR A 186 18.12 27.40 -35.71
CA THR A 186 18.14 27.99 -37.03
C THR A 186 18.59 29.44 -36.91
N LYS A 187 19.78 29.73 -37.39
CA LYS A 187 20.21 31.10 -37.66
C LYS A 187 19.28 31.68 -38.72
N SER A 188 18.39 32.59 -38.33
CA SER A 188 17.75 33.53 -39.28
C SER A 188 18.76 34.60 -39.63
N TYR A 189 19.02 34.72 -40.93
CA TYR A 189 19.68 35.88 -41.53
C TYR A 189 18.68 37.01 -41.67
#